data_f2e265a8e612baf6eb75cd6ad4827e03
#
_entry.id   f2e265a8e612baf6eb75cd6ad4827e03
#
_cell.length_a   1.000
_cell.length_b   1.000
_cell.length_c   1.000
_cell.angle_alpha   90.00
_cell.angle_beta   90.00
_cell.angle_gamma   90.00
#
_symmetry.space_group_name_H-M   'P 1'
#
loop_
_entity.id
_entity.type
_entity.pdbx_description
1 polymer ?
#
loop_
_entity_poly.entity_id
_entity_poly.type
_entity_poly.pdbx_seq_one_letter_code
_entity_poly.pdbx_strand_id
1 'polypeptide(L)'
;MKRIISILVSSMLYMSGTHAGVSVDPVQMYIQNPAKQRTTTLTLESKDETEKRIFEVKAFKWTQKENGENVLEPDNSLIINPKNFILQPNGKQTIRVGFNRPIESILSGQQEGTWRVIVDEIPQAVKESSVNFLVSFNLPLFVGKQEDIKLNFNVENNKLIVKNNAKSHIQIANLKIVDANKKEVFKTETMNYLLANKSTSYDLNNIRISNPKNYYVQLFTDKNDKMVELKFSD
;
A
#
# COMPACT_ATOMS: atom_id res chain seq x y z
N MET A 1 -40.12 -53.42 27.27
CA MET A 1 -39.09 -52.34 27.43
C MET A 1 -38.74 -51.83 26.06
N LYS A 2 -39.33 -50.68 25.69
CA LYS A 2 -39.05 -50.02 24.37
C LYS A 2 -37.96 -48.97 24.55
N ARG A 3 -36.84 -49.17 23.91
CA ARG A 3 -35.75 -48.17 23.89
C ARG A 3 -36.06 -47.14 22.79
N ILE A 4 -36.28 -45.88 23.18
CA ILE A 4 -36.43 -44.76 22.29
C ILE A 4 -35.00 -44.19 22.05
N ILE A 5 -34.53 -44.32 20.83
CA ILE A 5 -33.27 -43.71 20.38
C ILE A 5 -33.60 -42.32 19.89
N SER A 6 -33.24 -41.28 20.67
CA SER A 6 -33.30 -39.88 20.25
C SER A 6 -32.08 -39.57 19.35
N ILE A 7 -32.34 -39.40 18.07
CA ILE A 7 -31.33 -38.88 17.11
C ILE A 7 -31.34 -37.38 17.25
N LEU A 8 -30.30 -36.83 17.89
CA LEU A 8 -30.03 -35.40 17.94
C LEU A 8 -29.35 -35.00 16.63
N VAL A 9 -30.12 -34.51 15.68
CA VAL A 9 -29.58 -33.91 14.44
C VAL A 9 -29.03 -32.54 14.80
N SER A 10 -27.71 -32.45 14.99
CA SER A 10 -26.99 -31.21 15.17
C SER A 10 -26.88 -30.54 13.79
N SER A 11 -27.79 -29.60 13.49
CA SER A 11 -27.68 -28.73 12.32
C SER A 11 -26.56 -27.73 12.56
N MET A 12 -25.34 -28.02 12.07
CA MET A 12 -24.29 -27.04 11.90
C MET A 12 -24.76 -25.99 10.90
N LEU A 13 -25.25 -24.87 11.40
CA LEU A 13 -25.40 -23.65 10.60
C LEU A 13 -23.99 -23.19 10.18
N TYR A 14 -23.60 -23.51 8.96
CA TYR A 14 -22.49 -22.83 8.30
C TYR A 14 -22.94 -21.39 8.07
N MET A 15 -22.57 -20.48 8.95
CA MET A 15 -22.60 -19.04 8.68
C MET A 15 -21.52 -18.75 7.63
N SER A 16 -21.86 -18.89 6.36
CA SER A 16 -21.11 -18.32 5.27
C SER A 16 -21.19 -16.81 5.46
N GLY A 17 -20.17 -16.19 6.04
CA GLY A 17 -20.04 -14.74 6.07
C GLY A 17 -19.96 -14.24 4.63
N THR A 18 -21.06 -13.73 4.09
CA THR A 18 -21.06 -12.99 2.83
C THR A 18 -20.34 -11.68 3.09
N HIS A 19 -19.15 -11.51 2.54
CA HIS A 19 -18.43 -10.25 2.56
C HIS A 19 -18.89 -9.42 1.35
N ALA A 20 -19.96 -8.65 1.54
CA ALA A 20 -20.35 -7.62 0.58
C ALA A 20 -19.30 -6.51 0.57
N GLY A 21 -18.95 -5.98 -0.59
CA GLY A 21 -17.99 -4.89 -0.66
C GLY A 21 -17.42 -4.62 -2.04
N VAL A 22 -16.60 -3.58 -2.10
CA VAL A 22 -15.83 -3.21 -3.29
C VAL A 22 -14.36 -3.55 -3.04
N SER A 23 -13.77 -4.27 -3.97
CA SER A 23 -12.34 -4.61 -3.98
C SER A 23 -11.63 -3.95 -5.16
N VAL A 24 -10.32 -3.79 -5.05
CA VAL A 24 -9.46 -3.25 -6.12
C VAL A 24 -8.26 -4.16 -6.34
N ASP A 25 -7.89 -4.33 -7.60
CA ASP A 25 -6.73 -5.10 -8.03
C ASP A 25 -6.07 -4.44 -9.25
N PRO A 26 -4.72 -4.25 -9.21
CA PRO A 26 -3.80 -4.47 -8.10
C PRO A 26 -3.87 -3.34 -7.06
N VAL A 27 -3.39 -3.61 -5.85
CA VAL A 27 -3.26 -2.60 -4.78
C VAL A 27 -2.02 -1.71 -4.94
N GLN A 28 -1.10 -2.08 -5.84
CA GLN A 28 0.08 -1.32 -6.25
C GLN A 28 0.23 -1.41 -7.76
N MET A 29 0.46 -0.29 -8.41
CA MET A 29 0.60 -0.21 -9.87
C MET A 29 2.04 0.07 -10.27
N TYR A 30 2.47 -0.53 -11.38
CA TYR A 30 3.82 -0.40 -11.91
C TYR A 30 3.84 -0.16 -13.41
N ILE A 31 4.79 0.70 -13.86
CA ILE A 31 5.27 0.82 -15.23
C ILE A 31 6.80 0.67 -15.18
N GLN A 32 7.29 -0.57 -15.18
CA GLN A 32 8.72 -0.85 -14.94
C GLN A 32 9.61 -0.59 -16.14
N ASN A 33 9.06 -0.66 -17.35
CA ASN A 33 9.79 -0.39 -18.59
C ASN A 33 9.13 0.73 -19.39
N PRO A 34 9.41 2.00 -19.05
CA PRO A 34 8.77 3.15 -19.68
C PRO A 34 8.94 3.24 -21.20
N ALA A 35 10.03 2.70 -21.74
CA ALA A 35 10.27 2.68 -23.19
C ALA A 35 9.32 1.75 -23.96
N LYS A 36 8.76 0.72 -23.28
CA LYS A 36 7.88 -0.29 -23.90
C LYS A 36 6.45 -0.19 -23.39
N GLN A 37 6.24 0.30 -22.17
CA GLN A 37 4.94 0.34 -21.49
C GLN A 37 4.65 1.77 -21.04
N ARG A 38 3.54 2.34 -21.52
CA ARG A 38 3.12 3.71 -21.18
C ARG A 38 1.88 3.77 -20.30
N THR A 39 1.25 2.63 -20.06
CA THR A 39 0.00 2.55 -19.28
C THR A 39 0.02 1.34 -18.36
N THR A 40 -0.75 1.44 -17.30
CA THR A 40 -1.12 0.33 -16.42
C THR A 40 -2.63 0.35 -16.21
N THR A 41 -3.18 -0.68 -15.60
CA THR A 41 -4.62 -0.79 -15.32
C THR A 41 -4.83 -1.17 -13.88
N LEU A 42 -5.98 -0.76 -13.35
CA LEU A 42 -6.56 -1.28 -12.13
C LEU A 42 -8.01 -1.67 -12.40
N THR A 43 -8.54 -2.61 -11.63
CA THR A 43 -9.93 -3.07 -11.77
C THR A 43 -10.60 -2.98 -10.40
N LEU A 44 -11.77 -2.32 -10.37
CA LEU A 44 -12.68 -2.41 -9.24
C LEU A 44 -13.69 -3.53 -9.49
N GLU A 45 -13.97 -4.29 -8.46
CA GLU A 45 -14.99 -5.34 -8.47
C GLU A 45 -15.94 -5.16 -7.28
N SER A 46 -17.22 -5.17 -7.55
CA SER A 46 -18.29 -5.17 -6.55
C SER A 46 -18.76 -6.61 -6.35
N LYS A 47 -18.85 -7.05 -5.09
CA LYS A 47 -19.35 -8.38 -4.72
C LYS A 47 -20.44 -8.26 -3.67
N ASP A 48 -21.51 -9.03 -3.86
CA ASP A 48 -22.64 -9.12 -2.93
C ASP A 48 -23.29 -7.76 -2.59
N GLU A 49 -23.08 -6.76 -3.46
CA GLU A 49 -23.70 -5.44 -3.35
C GLU A 49 -25.06 -5.45 -4.06
N THR A 50 -26.01 -4.72 -3.50
CA THR A 50 -27.37 -4.58 -4.05
C THR A 50 -27.58 -3.29 -4.83
N GLU A 51 -26.72 -2.29 -4.58
CA GLU A 51 -26.84 -0.96 -5.17
C GLU A 51 -25.64 -0.63 -6.05
N LYS A 52 -25.88 0.21 -7.06
CA LYS A 52 -24.81 0.80 -7.87
C LYS A 52 -24.05 1.84 -7.06
N ARG A 53 -22.75 1.97 -7.31
CA ARG A 53 -21.89 2.97 -6.69
C ARG A 53 -21.25 3.87 -7.77
N ILE A 54 -21.03 5.12 -7.47
CA ILE A 54 -20.43 6.10 -8.39
C ILE A 54 -19.03 6.41 -7.90
N PHE A 55 -18.05 6.37 -8.80
CA PHE A 55 -16.66 6.64 -8.47
C PHE A 55 -16.07 7.75 -9.34
N GLU A 56 -15.17 8.52 -8.75
CA GLU A 56 -14.27 9.45 -9.43
C GLU A 56 -12.82 9.01 -9.19
N VAL A 57 -11.98 9.13 -10.24
CA VAL A 57 -10.56 8.77 -10.16
C VAL A 57 -9.71 10.01 -10.38
N LYS A 58 -8.79 10.26 -9.45
CA LYS A 58 -7.82 11.36 -9.48
C LYS A 58 -6.41 10.82 -9.37
N ALA A 59 -5.44 11.57 -9.89
CA ALA A 59 -4.04 11.25 -9.72
C ALA A 59 -3.26 12.48 -9.23
N PHE A 60 -2.28 12.20 -8.38
CA PHE A 60 -1.41 13.22 -7.79
C PHE A 60 0.04 12.77 -7.91
N LYS A 61 0.93 13.71 -8.20
CA LYS A 61 2.37 13.50 -8.03
C LYS A 61 2.62 13.26 -6.54
N TRP A 62 3.35 12.21 -6.21
CA TRP A 62 3.68 11.88 -4.85
C TRP A 62 5.16 12.06 -4.58
N THR A 63 5.48 12.86 -3.58
CA THR A 63 6.85 13.08 -3.08
C THR A 63 6.88 12.90 -1.57
N GLN A 64 8.07 12.91 -0.99
CA GLN A 64 8.26 12.91 0.46
C GLN A 64 9.22 14.02 0.87
N LYS A 65 8.91 14.70 1.97
CA LYS A 65 9.83 15.61 2.66
C LYS A 65 11.00 14.80 3.27
N GLU A 66 12.02 15.49 3.76
CA GLU A 66 13.17 14.84 4.40
C GLU A 66 12.81 14.04 5.67
N ASN A 67 11.75 14.42 6.36
CA ASN A 67 11.21 13.73 7.54
C ASN A 67 10.32 12.52 7.20
N GLY A 68 10.14 12.18 5.92
CA GLY A 68 9.29 11.08 5.45
C GLY A 68 7.80 11.45 5.29
N GLU A 69 7.41 12.69 5.55
CA GLU A 69 6.04 13.17 5.35
C GLU A 69 5.66 13.17 3.87
N ASN A 70 4.51 12.58 3.55
CA ASN A 70 4.00 12.50 2.17
C ASN A 70 3.46 13.85 1.70
N VAL A 71 3.79 14.22 0.46
CA VAL A 71 3.27 15.40 -0.23
C VAL A 71 2.60 14.96 -1.53
N LEU A 72 1.37 15.38 -1.73
CA LEU A 72 0.59 15.09 -2.94
C LEU A 72 0.30 16.41 -3.66
N GLU A 73 0.68 16.47 -4.93
CA GLU A 73 0.47 17.64 -5.78
C GLU A 73 -0.36 17.25 -7.01
N PRO A 74 -1.35 18.07 -7.43
CA PRO A 74 -2.08 17.80 -8.66
C PRO A 74 -1.13 17.65 -9.85
N ASP A 75 -1.34 16.61 -10.66
CA ASP A 75 -0.51 16.34 -11.83
C ASP A 75 -1.38 16.05 -13.07
N ASN A 76 -1.27 16.90 -14.07
CA ASN A 76 -1.98 16.79 -15.34
C ASN A 76 -1.23 15.95 -16.39
N SER A 77 -0.10 15.35 -16.04
CA SER A 77 0.65 14.47 -16.95
C SER A 77 -0.01 13.09 -17.12
N LEU A 78 -0.89 12.69 -16.17
CA LEU A 78 -1.60 11.42 -16.23
C LEU A 78 -2.94 11.55 -16.98
N ILE A 79 -3.23 10.52 -17.78
CA ILE A 79 -4.54 10.28 -18.40
C ILE A 79 -5.17 9.09 -17.67
N ILE A 80 -6.39 9.27 -17.22
CA ILE A 80 -7.21 8.25 -16.56
C ILE A 80 -8.46 8.01 -17.39
N ASN A 81 -8.75 6.75 -17.71
CA ASN A 81 -9.93 6.38 -18.49
C ASN A 81 -10.56 5.06 -18.01
N PRO A 82 -11.83 5.06 -17.60
CA PRO A 82 -12.68 6.23 -17.36
C PRO A 82 -12.25 7.01 -16.10
N LYS A 83 -12.48 8.33 -16.10
CA LYS A 83 -12.25 9.20 -14.94
C LYS A 83 -13.40 9.15 -13.93
N ASN A 84 -14.62 8.97 -14.44
CA ASN A 84 -15.84 8.78 -13.65
C ASN A 84 -16.60 7.58 -14.20
N PHE A 85 -17.19 6.77 -13.32
CA PHE A 85 -17.94 5.60 -13.73
C PHE A 85 -18.97 5.17 -12.68
N ILE A 86 -19.90 4.35 -13.11
CA ILE A 86 -20.87 3.68 -12.26
C ILE A 86 -20.46 2.20 -12.18
N LEU A 87 -20.15 1.73 -10.96
CA LEU A 87 -19.95 0.31 -10.69
C LEU A 87 -21.30 -0.33 -10.38
N GLN A 88 -21.73 -1.25 -11.24
CA GLN A 88 -22.98 -1.98 -11.07
C GLN A 88 -22.85 -3.03 -9.96
N PRO A 89 -23.94 -3.45 -9.32
CA PRO A 89 -23.97 -4.60 -8.43
C PRO A 89 -23.34 -5.82 -9.09
N ASN A 90 -22.42 -6.48 -8.36
CA ASN A 90 -21.66 -7.63 -8.86
C ASN A 90 -20.91 -7.38 -10.18
N GLY A 91 -20.61 -6.10 -10.46
CA GLY A 91 -19.93 -5.66 -11.67
C GLY A 91 -18.44 -5.46 -11.50
N LYS A 92 -17.76 -5.29 -12.64
CA LYS A 92 -16.34 -4.94 -12.71
C LYS A 92 -16.13 -3.73 -13.59
N GLN A 93 -15.20 -2.87 -13.19
CA GLN A 93 -14.75 -1.74 -13.99
C GLN A 93 -13.25 -1.69 -14.05
N THR A 94 -12.70 -1.80 -15.24
CA THR A 94 -11.26 -1.58 -15.47
C THR A 94 -11.00 -0.11 -15.79
N ILE A 95 -10.02 0.46 -15.13
CA ILE A 95 -9.54 1.83 -15.30
C ILE A 95 -8.12 1.76 -15.84
N ARG A 96 -7.86 2.45 -16.95
CA ARG A 96 -6.52 2.58 -17.51
C ARG A 96 -5.91 3.90 -17.06
N VAL A 97 -4.67 3.81 -16.56
CA VAL A 97 -3.85 4.96 -16.15
C VAL A 97 -2.62 5.01 -17.03
N GLY A 98 -2.33 6.16 -17.60
CA GLY A 98 -1.18 6.34 -18.51
C GLY A 98 -0.73 7.79 -18.53
N PHE A 99 0.22 8.10 -19.43
CA PHE A 99 0.82 9.43 -19.53
C PHE A 99 0.51 10.08 -20.89
N ASN A 100 0.28 11.40 -20.87
CA ASN A 100 -0.03 12.21 -22.06
C ASN A 100 1.22 12.59 -22.90
N ARG A 101 2.42 12.28 -22.40
CA ARG A 101 3.70 12.51 -23.08
C ARG A 101 4.70 11.41 -22.72
N PRO A 102 5.86 11.34 -23.39
CA PRO A 102 6.88 10.33 -23.10
C PRO A 102 7.29 10.33 -21.63
N ILE A 103 7.34 9.15 -21.03
CA ILE A 103 7.61 8.99 -19.59
C ILE A 103 9.02 9.47 -19.25
N GLU A 104 9.98 9.30 -20.14
CA GLU A 104 11.36 9.76 -19.98
C GLU A 104 11.42 11.27 -19.73
N SER A 105 10.58 12.04 -20.44
CA SER A 105 10.49 13.49 -20.23
C SER A 105 9.84 13.87 -18.90
N ILE A 106 8.96 13.02 -18.38
CA ILE A 106 8.28 13.20 -17.09
C ILE A 106 9.22 12.87 -15.93
N LEU A 107 10.02 11.79 -16.07
CA LEU A 107 10.99 11.38 -15.06
C LEU A 107 12.16 12.37 -14.94
N SER A 108 12.46 13.15 -15.98
CA SER A 108 13.49 14.20 -15.95
C SER A 108 14.85 13.71 -15.39
N GLY A 109 15.27 12.51 -15.81
CA GLY A 109 16.53 11.90 -15.36
C GLY A 109 16.43 11.12 -14.03
N GLN A 110 15.30 11.14 -13.36
CA GLN A 110 15.06 10.26 -12.21
C GLN A 110 14.87 8.81 -12.68
N GLN A 111 15.35 7.85 -11.89
CA GLN A 111 15.15 6.43 -12.20
C GLN A 111 13.71 5.99 -11.97
N GLU A 112 13.05 6.55 -10.96
CA GLU A 112 11.66 6.29 -10.61
C GLU A 112 10.91 7.60 -10.36
N GLY A 113 9.69 7.67 -10.88
CA GLY A 113 8.68 8.65 -10.50
C GLY A 113 7.53 7.97 -9.76
N THR A 114 6.87 8.70 -8.87
CA THR A 114 5.85 8.17 -7.98
C THR A 114 4.58 9.03 -8.00
N TRP A 115 3.42 8.36 -8.02
CA TRP A 115 2.10 8.98 -8.01
C TRP A 115 1.17 8.24 -7.06
N ARG A 116 0.09 8.91 -6.68
CA ARG A 116 -1.06 8.30 -6.03
C ARG A 116 -2.26 8.40 -6.96
N VAL A 117 -2.90 7.27 -7.21
CA VAL A 117 -4.19 7.19 -7.90
C VAL A 117 -5.24 6.98 -6.83
N ILE A 118 -6.13 7.94 -6.70
CA ILE A 118 -7.18 7.95 -5.68
C ILE A 118 -8.49 7.66 -6.38
N VAL A 119 -9.20 6.63 -5.92
CA VAL A 119 -10.52 6.22 -6.42
C VAL A 119 -11.51 6.48 -5.30
N ASP A 120 -12.25 7.57 -5.41
CA ASP A 120 -13.20 8.02 -4.40
C ASP A 120 -14.64 7.68 -4.79
N GLU A 121 -15.38 7.07 -3.89
CA GLU A 121 -16.82 6.95 -4.04
C GLU A 121 -17.49 8.30 -3.83
N ILE A 122 -18.36 8.66 -4.76
CA ILE A 122 -19.15 9.91 -4.71
C ILE A 122 -20.47 9.63 -3.98
N PRO A 123 -20.80 10.40 -2.91
CA PRO A 123 -22.04 10.22 -2.19
C PRO A 123 -23.24 10.45 -3.12
N GLN A 124 -24.18 9.53 -3.08
CA GLN A 124 -25.48 9.70 -3.75
C GLN A 124 -26.43 10.48 -2.85
N ALA A 125 -27.40 11.19 -3.44
CA ALA A 125 -28.43 11.91 -2.67
C ALA A 125 -29.23 10.92 -1.82
N VAL A 126 -29.24 11.13 -0.52
CA VAL A 126 -29.90 10.25 0.46
C VAL A 126 -31.34 10.72 0.68
N LYS A 127 -32.26 9.78 0.67
CA LYS A 127 -33.66 10.03 0.99
C LYS A 127 -33.88 9.73 2.46
N GLU A 128 -33.64 10.59 3.39
CA GLU A 128 -33.84 10.43 4.82
C GLU A 128 -32.56 10.10 5.64
N SER A 129 -32.66 10.14 6.95
CA SER A 129 -31.54 9.97 7.93
C SER A 129 -30.95 8.57 7.84
N SER A 130 -29.89 8.41 7.06
CA SER A 130 -29.13 7.17 6.98
C SER A 130 -27.63 7.45 7.10
N VAL A 131 -26.87 6.47 7.62
CA VAL A 131 -25.41 6.52 7.67
C VAL A 131 -24.89 5.78 6.46
N ASN A 132 -24.14 6.47 5.59
CA ASN A 132 -23.50 5.88 4.44
C ASN A 132 -21.99 5.81 4.65
N PHE A 133 -21.43 4.62 4.45
CA PHE A 133 -19.98 4.41 4.41
C PHE A 133 -19.51 4.52 2.96
N LEU A 134 -18.67 5.53 2.69
CA LEU A 134 -18.05 5.72 1.40
C LEU A 134 -16.68 5.04 1.36
N VAL A 135 -16.35 4.46 0.23
CA VAL A 135 -15.07 3.78 0.00
C VAL A 135 -14.12 4.70 -0.74
N SER A 136 -12.87 4.77 -0.27
CA SER A 136 -11.77 5.46 -0.95
C SER A 136 -10.55 4.56 -1.02
N PHE A 137 -10.01 4.37 -2.22
CA PHE A 137 -8.76 3.64 -2.45
C PHE A 137 -7.65 4.64 -2.81
N ASN A 138 -6.56 4.61 -2.07
CA ASN A 138 -5.38 5.44 -2.32
C ASN A 138 -4.21 4.55 -2.74
N LEU A 139 -4.02 4.38 -4.04
CA LEU A 139 -3.15 3.38 -4.64
C LEU A 139 -1.85 4.01 -5.15
N PRO A 140 -0.67 3.45 -4.83
CA PRO A 140 0.58 3.91 -5.39
C PRO A 140 0.73 3.49 -6.85
N LEU A 141 1.31 4.39 -7.65
CA LEU A 141 1.80 4.12 -9.00
C LEU A 141 3.29 4.44 -9.05
N PHE A 142 4.11 3.43 -9.33
CA PHE A 142 5.54 3.53 -9.46
C PHE A 142 5.95 3.37 -10.93
N VAL A 143 6.72 4.33 -11.44
CA VAL A 143 7.10 4.40 -12.85
C VAL A 143 8.61 4.47 -12.98
N GLY A 144 9.21 3.45 -13.55
CA GLY A 144 10.65 3.34 -13.74
C GLY A 144 11.22 2.02 -13.23
N LYS A 145 12.53 1.89 -13.36
CA LYS A 145 13.25 0.67 -12.98
C LYS A 145 13.35 0.54 -11.47
N GLN A 146 12.98 -0.63 -10.97
CA GLN A 146 13.11 -0.97 -9.55
C GLN A 146 14.54 -1.39 -9.22
N GLU A 147 15.00 -1.06 -8.01
CA GLU A 147 16.27 -1.51 -7.43
C GLU A 147 16.04 -2.46 -6.26
N ASP A 148 17.11 -3.22 -5.94
CA ASP A 148 17.16 -4.06 -4.75
C ASP A 148 17.19 -3.22 -3.47
N ILE A 149 17.02 -3.89 -2.34
CA ILE A 149 17.00 -3.27 -1.01
C ILE A 149 18.35 -2.61 -0.71
N LYS A 150 18.34 -1.32 -0.42
CA LYS A 150 19.51 -0.51 0.00
C LYS A 150 19.13 0.35 1.19
N LEU A 151 18.83 -0.29 2.32
CA LEU A 151 18.48 0.39 3.55
C LEU A 151 19.68 0.60 4.45
N ASN A 152 19.72 1.76 5.07
CA ASN A 152 20.65 2.12 6.10
C ASN A 152 19.88 2.45 7.39
N PHE A 153 20.40 2.02 8.55
CA PHE A 153 19.77 2.19 9.85
C PHE A 153 20.73 2.95 10.77
N ASN A 154 20.19 3.94 11.48
CA ASN A 154 20.92 4.68 12.51
C ASN A 154 20.01 4.92 13.71
N VAL A 155 20.58 5.12 14.89
CA VAL A 155 19.86 5.47 16.11
C VAL A 155 20.33 6.84 16.57
N GLU A 156 19.41 7.79 16.57
CA GLU A 156 19.64 9.16 17.00
C GLU A 156 18.46 9.66 17.83
N ASN A 157 18.75 10.34 18.94
CA ASN A 157 17.72 10.98 19.78
C ASN A 157 16.55 10.04 20.14
N ASN A 158 16.86 8.81 20.52
CA ASN A 158 15.88 7.77 20.86
C ASN A 158 14.95 7.36 19.70
N LYS A 159 15.38 7.58 18.46
CA LYS A 159 14.67 7.17 17.26
C LYS A 159 15.52 6.25 16.39
N LEU A 160 14.90 5.24 15.82
CA LEU A 160 15.47 4.50 14.71
C LEU A 160 15.24 5.30 13.42
N ILE A 161 16.31 5.75 12.79
CA ILE A 161 16.29 6.40 11.49
C ILE A 161 16.52 5.31 10.44
N VAL A 162 15.61 5.24 9.46
CA VAL A 162 15.72 4.32 8.32
C VAL A 162 15.85 5.15 7.05
N LYS A 163 16.94 4.97 6.31
CA LYS A 163 17.21 5.65 5.06
C LYS A 163 17.21 4.68 3.89
N ASN A 164 16.46 5.01 2.86
CA ASN A 164 16.50 4.32 1.58
C ASN A 164 17.59 4.96 0.68
N ASN A 165 18.65 4.22 0.41
CA ASN A 165 19.73 4.65 -0.49
C ASN A 165 19.55 4.14 -1.93
N ALA A 166 18.44 3.43 -2.22
CA ALA A 166 18.09 3.04 -3.58
C ALA A 166 17.49 4.21 -4.36
N LYS A 167 17.55 4.13 -5.68
CA LYS A 167 16.93 5.08 -6.62
C LYS A 167 15.48 4.72 -6.94
N SER A 168 14.90 3.78 -6.20
CA SER A 168 13.49 3.39 -6.25
C SER A 168 12.92 3.30 -4.84
N HIS A 169 11.60 3.33 -4.73
CA HIS A 169 10.91 3.16 -3.44
C HIS A 169 11.14 1.79 -2.83
N ILE A 170 10.81 1.69 -1.55
CA ILE A 170 10.63 0.44 -0.82
C ILE A 170 9.43 0.58 0.12
N GLN A 171 8.61 -0.45 0.21
CA GLN A 171 7.62 -0.57 1.27
C GLN A 171 8.27 -1.29 2.46
N ILE A 172 8.05 -0.77 3.66
CA ILE A 172 8.53 -1.36 4.91
C ILE A 172 7.32 -1.69 5.76
N ALA A 173 7.20 -2.95 6.19
CA ALA A 173 6.16 -3.42 7.08
C ALA A 173 6.74 -4.33 8.16
N ASN A 174 6.08 -4.38 9.32
CA ASN A 174 6.44 -5.27 10.44
C ASN A 174 7.93 -5.20 10.81
N LEU A 175 8.46 -3.99 10.96
CA LEU A 175 9.86 -3.78 11.31
C LEU A 175 10.12 -4.17 12.76
N LYS A 176 11.18 -4.96 12.99
CA LYS A 176 11.65 -5.39 14.30
C LYS A 176 13.15 -5.13 14.45
N ILE A 177 13.57 -4.81 15.66
CA ILE A 177 14.99 -4.87 16.06
C ILE A 177 15.16 -6.08 16.94
N VAL A 178 16.14 -6.91 16.62
CA VAL A 178 16.53 -8.09 17.42
C VAL A 178 17.98 -8.00 17.82
N ASP A 179 18.33 -8.54 19.02
CA ASP A 179 19.70 -8.65 19.48
C ASP A 179 20.46 -9.82 18.81
N ALA A 180 21.71 -10.04 19.18
CA ALA A 180 22.54 -11.14 18.67
C ALA A 180 21.94 -12.54 18.94
N ASN A 181 21.11 -12.67 19.98
CA ASN A 181 20.42 -13.91 20.35
C ASN A 181 19.03 -14.03 19.67
N LYS A 182 18.71 -13.13 18.73
CA LYS A 182 17.39 -13.05 18.04
C LYS A 182 16.23 -12.71 18.97
N LYS A 183 16.49 -12.17 20.15
CA LYS A 183 15.46 -11.65 21.05
C LYS A 183 14.97 -10.30 20.52
N GLU A 184 13.67 -10.16 20.37
CA GLU A 184 13.01 -8.92 19.96
C GLU A 184 13.18 -7.85 21.07
N VAL A 185 13.70 -6.68 20.70
CA VAL A 185 13.85 -5.52 21.59
C VAL A 185 12.93 -4.37 21.20
N PHE A 186 12.52 -4.29 19.93
CA PHE A 186 11.58 -3.30 19.42
C PHE A 186 10.79 -3.89 18.27
N LYS A 187 9.51 -3.50 18.14
CA LYS A 187 8.73 -3.77 16.93
C LYS A 187 7.77 -2.64 16.61
N THR A 188 7.44 -2.51 15.34
CA THR A 188 6.33 -1.71 14.83
C THR A 188 5.63 -2.45 13.70
N GLU A 189 4.30 -2.39 13.67
CA GLU A 189 3.49 -2.97 12.60
C GLU A 189 3.09 -1.91 11.56
N THR A 190 3.57 -0.67 11.75
CA THR A 190 3.30 0.42 10.83
C THR A 190 3.89 0.11 9.45
N MET A 191 3.03 0.14 8.43
CA MET A 191 3.45 0.03 7.05
C MET A 191 3.75 1.43 6.50
N ASN A 192 4.95 1.61 5.97
CA ASN A 192 5.38 2.86 5.35
C ASN A 192 6.00 2.60 3.98
N TYR A 193 5.77 3.52 3.04
CA TYR A 193 6.60 3.62 1.84
C TYR A 193 7.73 4.62 2.09
N LEU A 194 8.91 4.27 1.67
CA LEU A 194 10.08 5.11 1.71
C LEU A 194 10.56 5.32 0.28
N LEU A 195 10.34 6.52 -0.27
CA LEU A 195 10.69 6.85 -1.65
C LEU A 195 12.21 6.88 -1.85
N ALA A 196 12.64 6.99 -3.11
CA ALA A 196 14.06 7.04 -3.47
C ALA A 196 14.81 8.11 -2.69
N ASN A 197 15.92 7.74 -2.04
CA ASN A 197 16.80 8.60 -1.26
C ASN A 197 16.14 9.31 -0.06
N LYS A 198 14.97 8.83 0.41
CA LYS A 198 14.25 9.40 1.55
C LYS A 198 14.49 8.63 2.84
N SER A 199 14.16 9.27 3.97
CA SER A 199 14.30 8.73 5.31
C SER A 199 12.98 8.79 6.07
N THR A 200 12.83 7.88 7.03
CA THR A 200 11.74 7.91 8.02
C THR A 200 12.31 7.59 9.40
N SER A 201 11.55 7.87 10.44
CA SER A 201 11.97 7.57 11.80
C SER A 201 10.88 6.87 12.60
N TYR A 202 11.29 5.98 13.51
CA TYR A 202 10.43 5.29 14.45
C TYR A 202 10.89 5.62 15.87
N ASP A 203 9.99 6.00 16.75
CA ASP A 203 10.29 6.25 18.17
C ASP A 203 10.57 4.92 18.87
N LEU A 204 11.70 4.84 19.56
CA LEU A 204 12.12 3.64 20.28
C LEU A 204 11.49 3.54 21.68
N ASN A 205 10.64 4.49 22.10
CA ASN A 205 9.91 4.44 23.39
C ASN A 205 10.83 4.14 24.59
N ASN A 206 11.97 4.84 24.69
CA ASN A 206 12.99 4.68 25.72
C ASN A 206 13.80 3.36 25.67
N ILE A 207 13.69 2.59 24.61
CA ILE A 207 14.57 1.42 24.39
C ILE A 207 15.97 1.91 24.03
N ARG A 208 16.96 1.56 24.86
CA ARG A 208 18.36 1.93 24.62
C ARG A 208 19.07 0.90 23.75
N ILE A 209 19.54 1.34 22.60
CA ILE A 209 20.42 0.56 21.72
C ILE A 209 21.84 1.11 21.90
N SER A 210 22.60 0.52 22.83
CA SER A 210 23.91 1.03 23.23
C SER A 210 25.02 0.77 22.23
N ASN A 211 24.93 -0.31 21.47
CA ASN A 211 25.86 -0.65 20.39
C ASN A 211 25.08 -1.22 19.20
N PRO A 212 24.71 -0.40 18.22
CA PRO A 212 23.90 -0.84 17.07
C PRO A 212 24.46 -2.06 16.34
N LYS A 213 25.79 -2.24 16.30
CA LYS A 213 26.44 -3.39 15.64
C LYS A 213 26.04 -4.77 16.20
N ASN A 214 25.52 -4.81 17.42
CA ASN A 214 25.05 -6.04 18.07
C ASN A 214 23.58 -6.36 17.76
N TYR A 215 22.94 -5.58 16.90
CA TYR A 215 21.54 -5.73 16.57
C TYR A 215 21.32 -5.93 15.07
N TYR A 216 20.18 -6.52 14.74
CA TYR A 216 19.70 -6.72 13.38
C TYR A 216 18.32 -6.10 13.24
N VAL A 217 18.02 -5.62 12.05
CA VAL A 217 16.67 -5.18 11.69
C VAL A 217 16.04 -6.24 10.81
N GLN A 218 14.89 -6.73 11.23
CA GLN A 218 14.04 -7.66 10.47
C GLN A 218 12.81 -6.93 9.99
N LEU A 219 12.45 -7.08 8.71
CA LEU A 219 11.30 -6.40 8.12
C LEU A 219 10.75 -7.15 6.91
N PHE A 220 9.48 -6.93 6.60
CA PHE A 220 8.90 -7.29 5.33
C PHE A 220 8.96 -6.11 4.37
N THR A 221 9.13 -6.40 3.08
CA THR A 221 9.17 -5.40 2.01
C THR A 221 8.38 -5.86 0.80
N ASP A 222 8.04 -4.93 -0.08
CA ASP A 222 7.47 -5.21 -1.40
C ASP A 222 8.49 -5.78 -2.42
N LYS A 223 9.75 -5.89 -2.02
CA LYS A 223 10.83 -6.44 -2.86
C LYS A 223 11.10 -7.93 -2.61
N ASN A 224 10.55 -8.50 -1.53
CA ASN A 224 10.79 -9.87 -1.14
C ASN A 224 9.57 -10.44 -0.39
N ASP A 225 9.13 -11.64 -0.78
CA ASP A 225 8.01 -12.34 -0.13
C ASP A 225 8.38 -12.88 1.27
N LYS A 226 9.66 -12.86 1.63
CA LYS A 226 10.15 -13.32 2.93
C LYS A 226 10.67 -12.14 3.75
N MET A 227 10.66 -12.33 5.06
CA MET A 227 11.30 -11.40 6.01
C MET A 227 12.79 -11.27 5.67
N VAL A 228 13.24 -10.04 5.56
CA VAL A 228 14.65 -9.68 5.31
C VAL A 228 15.29 -9.32 6.63
N GLU A 229 16.52 -9.80 6.86
CA GLU A 229 17.34 -9.44 8.00
C GLU A 229 18.55 -8.64 7.54
N LEU A 230 18.73 -7.45 8.07
CA LEU A 230 19.80 -6.53 7.75
C LEU A 230 20.56 -6.12 9.03
N LYS A 231 21.85 -5.88 8.91
CA LYS A 231 22.64 -5.29 10.03
C LYS A 231 22.42 -3.80 10.09
N PHE A 232 22.58 -3.22 11.27
CA PHE A 232 22.84 -1.80 11.37
C PHE A 232 24.12 -1.48 10.59
N SER A 233 24.06 -0.44 9.78
CA SER A 233 25.23 0.01 9.01
C SER A 233 26.24 0.67 9.94
N ASP A 234 27.50 0.56 9.59
CA ASP A 234 28.58 1.30 10.19
C ASP A 234 28.57 2.76 9.76
#